data_5fa66946ec5f9d90327196236966db13
#
_entry.id   5fa66946ec5f9d90327196236966db13
#
_cell.length_a   1.000
_cell.length_b   1.000
_cell.length_c   1.000
_cell.angle_alpha   90.00
_cell.angle_beta   90.00
_cell.angle_gamma   90.00
#
_symmetry.space_group_name_H-M   'P 1'
#
loop_
_entity.id
_entity.type
_entity.pdbx_description
1 polymer ?
#
loop_
_entity_poly.entity_id
_entity_poly.type
_entity_poly.pdbx_seq_one_letter_code
_entity_poly.pdbx_strand_id
1 'polypeptide(L)'
;RTAWFEACALAQRVGVRNSQATVLAPTGTIGLLMDCDTTGIEPDLSLVKHKRLVGGGTMSIVNRTVPRALRRLGYDDEAVGAILAWVDEHQTVVGCPDLRAGHMAVFATSMGDNPIHHTGHIRMMGAIQPFLSGAISKTCNMPETASVDDVEELYLESWRLGLKAVAIYRDNCKVAQPLSAGNGPRAEPATAVADVAAALAEPVRRKLPRSRRSLTLEFRVADCKGFVTIGEYDDGRPGEIFVRVSKQGSTLAGIMDAFAISLSHGLQYGVPLRAFVDAFTGM
;
A
#
# COMPACT_ATOMS: atom_id res chain seq x y z
N ARG A 1 -5.22 -35.20 4.22
CA ARG A 1 -4.62 -35.49 5.53
C ARG A 1 -3.50 -36.52 5.42
N THR A 2 -3.72 -37.65 4.77
CA THR A 2 -2.74 -38.74 4.55
C THR A 2 -1.44 -38.21 3.91
N ALA A 3 -1.53 -37.46 2.81
CA ALA A 3 -0.36 -36.89 2.12
C ALA A 3 0.53 -36.01 3.03
N TRP A 4 -0.06 -35.28 3.99
CA TRP A 4 0.72 -34.52 4.96
C TRP A 4 1.48 -35.41 5.95
N PHE A 5 0.89 -36.51 6.40
CA PHE A 5 1.56 -37.47 7.27
C PHE A 5 2.73 -38.15 6.54
N GLU A 6 2.53 -38.54 5.30
CA GLU A 6 3.58 -39.14 4.45
C GLU A 6 4.72 -38.15 4.22
N ALA A 7 4.40 -36.88 3.90
CA ALA A 7 5.39 -35.82 3.72
C ALA A 7 6.19 -35.56 5.02
N CYS A 8 5.52 -35.52 6.17
CA CYS A 8 6.19 -35.36 7.46
C CYS A 8 7.11 -36.56 7.78
N ALA A 9 6.65 -37.80 7.57
CA ALA A 9 7.44 -39.01 7.80
C ALA A 9 8.67 -39.07 6.89
N LEU A 10 8.54 -38.65 5.63
CA LEU A 10 9.65 -38.54 4.70
C LEU A 10 10.63 -37.46 5.12
N ALA A 11 10.13 -36.27 5.48
CA ALA A 11 10.93 -35.14 5.92
C ALA A 11 11.76 -35.44 7.18
N GLN A 12 11.20 -36.21 8.13
CA GLN A 12 11.93 -36.65 9.33
C GLN A 12 13.11 -37.58 8.98
N ARG A 13 12.98 -38.33 7.91
CA ARG A 13 14.01 -39.31 7.49
C ARG A 13 15.11 -38.69 6.64
N VAL A 14 14.75 -37.82 5.71
CA VAL A 14 15.69 -37.30 4.68
C VAL A 14 15.90 -35.78 4.76
N GLY A 15 15.23 -35.09 5.65
CA GLY A 15 15.21 -33.63 5.71
C GLY A 15 14.32 -33.02 4.64
N VAL A 16 14.31 -31.68 4.59
CA VAL A 16 13.59 -30.90 3.58
C VAL A 16 14.57 -30.01 2.81
N ARG A 17 14.32 -29.85 1.52
CA ARG A 17 15.16 -29.02 0.66
C ARG A 17 15.00 -27.53 0.98
N ASN A 18 13.77 -27.10 1.22
CA ASN A 18 13.42 -25.71 1.46
C ASN A 18 12.99 -25.51 2.92
N SER A 19 13.50 -24.49 3.57
CA SER A 19 13.17 -24.16 4.96
C SER A 19 11.75 -23.61 5.14
N GLN A 20 11.17 -23.08 4.07
CA GLN A 20 9.82 -22.50 4.07
C GLN A 20 9.01 -23.08 2.91
N ALA A 21 7.79 -23.56 3.22
CA ALA A 21 6.89 -24.17 2.24
C ALA A 21 5.52 -23.45 2.17
N THR A 22 5.11 -22.80 3.24
CA THR A 22 3.80 -22.13 3.33
C THR A 22 3.94 -20.69 3.80
N VAL A 23 3.09 -19.80 3.26
CA VAL A 23 3.06 -18.38 3.55
C VAL A 23 1.64 -17.86 3.35
N LEU A 24 1.25 -16.79 4.04
CA LEU A 24 0.09 -15.99 3.68
C LEU A 24 0.55 -14.71 2.98
N ALA A 25 0.43 -14.72 1.66
CA ALA A 25 0.74 -13.57 0.82
C ALA A 25 -0.41 -12.54 0.85
N PRO A 26 -0.16 -11.28 0.45
CA PRO A 26 -1.20 -10.23 0.38
C PRO A 26 -2.31 -10.56 -0.60
N THR A 27 -2.01 -11.25 -1.70
CA THR A 27 -2.94 -11.66 -2.78
C THR A 27 -3.83 -10.54 -3.33
N GLY A 28 -3.34 -9.28 -3.34
CA GLY A 28 -4.13 -8.12 -3.72
C GLY A 28 -4.71 -8.24 -5.13
N THR A 29 -3.86 -8.21 -6.15
CA THR A 29 -4.28 -8.29 -7.56
C THR A 29 -4.93 -9.63 -7.89
N ILE A 30 -4.39 -10.74 -7.38
CA ILE A 30 -4.95 -12.08 -7.61
C ILE A 30 -6.32 -12.20 -6.94
N GLY A 31 -6.48 -11.72 -5.70
CA GLY A 31 -7.75 -11.73 -5.00
C GLY A 31 -8.82 -10.95 -5.75
N LEU A 32 -8.49 -9.74 -6.22
CA LEU A 32 -9.41 -8.94 -7.03
C LEU A 32 -9.76 -9.59 -8.37
N LEU A 33 -8.80 -10.23 -9.03
CA LEU A 33 -9.03 -10.98 -10.27
C LEU A 33 -9.97 -12.17 -10.05
N MET A 34 -9.84 -12.82 -8.89
CA MET A 34 -10.68 -13.97 -8.49
C MET A 34 -11.99 -13.57 -7.85
N ASP A 35 -12.35 -12.28 -7.91
CA ASP A 35 -13.61 -11.73 -7.39
C ASP A 35 -13.79 -11.96 -5.86
N CYS A 36 -12.70 -11.91 -5.11
CA CYS A 36 -12.72 -11.97 -3.65
C CYS A 36 -13.07 -10.62 -3.04
N ASP A 37 -13.89 -10.62 -1.98
CA ASP A 37 -14.24 -9.39 -1.26
C ASP A 37 -13.07 -8.84 -0.44
N THR A 38 -12.18 -9.71 0.06
CA THR A 38 -10.98 -9.36 0.82
C THR A 38 -9.75 -10.04 0.24
N THR A 39 -8.56 -9.63 0.64
CA THR A 39 -7.29 -10.14 0.13
C THR A 39 -6.45 -10.75 1.26
N GLY A 40 -5.85 -11.93 1.02
CA GLY A 40 -5.06 -12.65 2.01
C GLY A 40 -5.84 -12.92 3.29
N ILE A 41 -5.25 -12.56 4.43
CA ILE A 41 -5.87 -12.66 5.76
C ILE A 41 -6.47 -11.31 6.22
N GLU A 42 -6.44 -10.30 5.37
CA GLU A 42 -6.96 -8.98 5.74
C GLU A 42 -8.47 -9.03 5.95
N PRO A 43 -8.99 -8.40 7.02
CA PRO A 43 -10.42 -8.10 7.10
C PRO A 43 -10.78 -7.04 6.06
N ASP A 44 -12.06 -6.85 5.80
CA ASP A 44 -12.48 -5.78 4.91
C ASP A 44 -12.06 -4.40 5.46
N LEU A 45 -11.69 -3.50 4.56
CA LEU A 45 -11.33 -2.14 4.92
C LEU A 45 -12.56 -1.37 5.42
N SER A 46 -13.68 -1.53 4.70
CA SER A 46 -15.00 -0.96 4.97
C SER A 46 -16.06 -1.89 4.36
N LEU A 47 -17.25 -1.94 4.96
CA LEU A 47 -18.37 -2.74 4.44
C LEU A 47 -18.84 -2.26 3.07
N VAL A 48 -18.67 -0.98 2.78
CA VAL A 48 -19.00 -0.37 1.49
C VAL A 48 -17.73 0.15 0.82
N LYS A 49 -17.52 -0.26 -0.41
CA LYS A 49 -16.38 0.15 -1.23
C LYS A 49 -16.87 1.07 -2.35
N HIS A 50 -16.13 2.13 -2.59
CA HIS A 50 -16.42 3.06 -3.67
C HIS A 50 -15.47 2.82 -4.85
N LYS A 51 -16.04 2.51 -5.99
CA LYS A 51 -15.31 2.37 -7.25
C LYS A 51 -15.58 3.59 -8.13
N ARG A 52 -14.53 4.33 -8.48
CA ARG A 52 -14.62 5.36 -9.51
C ARG A 52 -14.75 4.70 -10.87
N LEU A 53 -15.74 5.12 -11.64
CA LEU A 53 -16.01 4.62 -12.98
C LEU A 53 -15.19 5.42 -14.01
N VAL A 54 -14.74 4.74 -15.06
CA VAL A 54 -14.14 5.38 -16.22
C VAL A 54 -15.22 6.22 -16.92
N GLY A 55 -15.03 7.54 -16.99
CA GLY A 55 -16.03 8.47 -17.49
C GLY A 55 -16.73 9.32 -16.43
N GLY A 56 -16.35 9.16 -15.17
CA GLY A 56 -16.89 9.91 -14.03
C GLY A 56 -18.02 9.16 -13.31
N GLY A 57 -18.24 9.53 -12.06
CA GLY A 57 -19.19 8.85 -11.18
C GLY A 57 -18.52 7.86 -10.24
N THR A 58 -19.23 7.54 -9.16
CA THR A 58 -18.79 6.58 -8.14
C THR A 58 -19.89 5.54 -7.97
N MET A 59 -19.52 4.27 -7.96
CA MET A 59 -20.42 3.16 -7.64
C MET A 59 -20.06 2.64 -6.26
N SER A 60 -21.05 2.54 -5.36
CA SER A 60 -20.89 1.87 -4.08
C SER A 60 -21.18 0.37 -4.23
N ILE A 61 -20.37 -0.42 -3.57
CA ILE A 61 -20.49 -1.87 -3.56
C ILE A 61 -20.44 -2.33 -2.11
N VAL A 62 -21.57 -2.82 -1.60
CA VAL A 62 -21.63 -3.46 -0.28
C VAL A 62 -20.95 -4.83 -0.38
N ASN A 63 -20.19 -5.19 0.63
CA ASN A 63 -19.55 -6.51 0.71
C ASN A 63 -20.59 -7.61 0.58
N ARG A 64 -20.43 -8.48 -0.43
CA ARG A 64 -21.40 -9.53 -0.79
C ARG A 64 -21.55 -10.62 0.27
N THR A 65 -20.67 -10.69 1.24
CA THR A 65 -20.78 -11.65 2.34
C THR A 65 -21.71 -11.17 3.45
N VAL A 66 -22.03 -9.86 3.53
CA VAL A 66 -22.92 -9.27 4.54
C VAL A 66 -24.30 -9.94 4.56
N PRO A 67 -25.04 -10.07 3.45
CA PRO A 67 -26.36 -10.75 3.46
C PRO A 67 -26.27 -12.19 3.96
N ARG A 68 -25.22 -12.91 3.59
CA ARG A 68 -24.99 -14.28 4.02
C ARG A 68 -24.70 -14.36 5.52
N ALA A 69 -23.92 -13.43 6.05
CA ALA A 69 -23.62 -13.35 7.47
C ALA A 69 -24.88 -13.05 8.29
N LEU A 70 -25.70 -12.11 7.86
CA LEU A 70 -26.98 -11.77 8.51
C LEU A 70 -27.92 -12.97 8.58
N ARG A 71 -28.13 -13.69 7.47
CA ARG A 71 -28.93 -14.91 7.47
C ARG A 71 -28.40 -15.96 8.42
N ARG A 72 -27.08 -16.10 8.49
CA ARG A 72 -26.44 -17.07 9.41
C ARG A 72 -26.57 -16.68 10.89
N LEU A 73 -26.74 -15.38 11.16
CA LEU A 73 -27.04 -14.84 12.49
C LEU A 73 -28.52 -14.93 12.86
N GLY A 74 -29.37 -15.47 11.98
CA GLY A 74 -30.79 -15.70 12.21
C GLY A 74 -31.70 -14.53 11.91
N TYR A 75 -31.27 -13.61 11.01
CA TYR A 75 -32.16 -12.58 10.45
C TYR A 75 -32.95 -13.18 9.27
N ASP A 76 -34.23 -12.81 9.20
CA ASP A 76 -35.07 -13.12 8.04
C ASP A 76 -34.76 -12.20 6.84
N ASP A 77 -35.35 -12.46 5.70
CA ASP A 77 -35.07 -11.71 4.48
C ASP A 77 -35.54 -10.26 4.55
N GLU A 78 -36.58 -9.93 5.33
CA GLU A 78 -37.07 -8.57 5.54
C GLU A 78 -36.05 -7.75 6.34
N ALA A 79 -35.60 -8.26 7.47
CA ALA A 79 -34.55 -7.64 8.28
C ALA A 79 -33.22 -7.54 7.55
N VAL A 80 -32.85 -8.56 6.76
CA VAL A 80 -31.65 -8.49 5.88
C VAL A 80 -31.79 -7.35 4.90
N GLY A 81 -32.94 -7.19 4.25
CA GLY A 81 -33.20 -6.10 3.32
C GLY A 81 -33.09 -4.71 3.98
N ALA A 82 -33.69 -4.54 5.16
CA ALA A 82 -33.65 -3.29 5.93
C ALA A 82 -32.21 -2.94 6.35
N ILE A 83 -31.45 -3.89 6.87
CA ILE A 83 -30.04 -3.67 7.26
C ILE A 83 -29.17 -3.33 6.05
N LEU A 84 -29.35 -3.97 4.90
CA LEU A 84 -28.60 -3.65 3.69
C LEU A 84 -28.93 -2.26 3.16
N ALA A 85 -30.20 -1.85 3.19
CA ALA A 85 -30.60 -0.48 2.82
C ALA A 85 -29.96 0.56 3.74
N TRP A 86 -29.95 0.31 5.05
CA TRP A 86 -29.23 1.15 6.00
C TRP A 86 -27.76 1.27 5.68
N VAL A 87 -27.08 0.14 5.42
CA VAL A 87 -25.64 0.12 5.11
C VAL A 87 -25.35 0.85 3.80
N ASP A 88 -26.20 0.74 2.80
CA ASP A 88 -26.03 1.45 1.52
C ASP A 88 -26.17 2.98 1.69
N GLU A 89 -27.14 3.41 2.50
CA GLU A 89 -27.41 4.83 2.78
C GLU A 89 -26.36 5.46 3.72
N HIS A 90 -26.05 4.79 4.84
CA HIS A 90 -25.21 5.34 5.91
C HIS A 90 -23.75 4.89 5.84
N GLN A 91 -23.42 3.95 4.96
CA GLN A 91 -22.09 3.40 4.76
C GLN A 91 -21.50 2.67 5.99
N THR A 92 -22.33 2.38 6.97
CA THR A 92 -21.97 1.76 8.24
C THR A 92 -23.11 0.92 8.79
N VAL A 93 -22.79 -0.02 9.68
CA VAL A 93 -23.76 -0.74 10.51
C VAL A 93 -24.05 -0.03 11.83
N VAL A 94 -23.26 0.96 12.20
CA VAL A 94 -23.41 1.69 13.46
C VAL A 94 -24.71 2.50 13.45
N GLY A 95 -25.50 2.34 14.50
CA GLY A 95 -26.80 3.01 14.60
C GLY A 95 -27.94 2.33 13.82
N CYS A 96 -27.70 1.23 13.14
CA CYS A 96 -28.76 0.48 12.44
C CYS A 96 -29.76 -0.09 13.45
N PRO A 97 -31.05 0.31 13.37
CA PRO A 97 -32.06 -0.10 14.36
C PRO A 97 -32.38 -1.60 14.28
N ASP A 98 -32.27 -2.19 13.10
CA ASP A 98 -32.60 -3.59 12.86
C ASP A 98 -31.43 -4.55 13.19
N LEU A 99 -30.22 -4.02 13.44
CA LEU A 99 -29.06 -4.83 13.80
C LEU A 99 -28.96 -4.95 15.33
N ARG A 100 -28.99 -6.17 15.83
CA ARG A 100 -28.79 -6.47 17.26
C ARG A 100 -27.41 -6.02 17.71
N ALA A 101 -27.29 -5.30 18.83
CA ALA A 101 -26.05 -4.78 19.35
C ALA A 101 -24.95 -5.86 19.52
N GLY A 102 -25.32 -7.08 19.96
CA GLY A 102 -24.41 -8.21 20.10
C GLY A 102 -23.84 -8.76 18.77
N HIS A 103 -24.44 -8.37 17.64
CA HIS A 103 -23.95 -8.80 16.31
C HIS A 103 -23.06 -7.76 15.63
N MET A 104 -22.96 -6.54 16.17
CA MET A 104 -22.17 -5.46 15.56
C MET A 104 -20.71 -5.84 15.34
N ALA A 105 -20.09 -6.54 16.30
CA ALA A 105 -18.70 -6.97 16.19
C ALA A 105 -18.41 -7.93 15.02
N VAL A 106 -19.43 -8.63 14.50
CA VAL A 106 -19.31 -9.52 13.32
C VAL A 106 -19.02 -8.70 12.05
N PHE A 107 -19.46 -7.46 12.02
CA PHE A 107 -19.31 -6.53 10.89
C PHE A 107 -18.22 -5.49 11.13
N ALA A 108 -17.33 -5.73 12.09
CA ALA A 108 -16.18 -4.87 12.31
C ALA A 108 -15.20 -4.99 11.13
N THR A 109 -14.63 -3.85 10.73
CA THR A 109 -13.70 -3.72 9.59
C THR A 109 -12.34 -3.21 10.04
N SER A 110 -11.39 -3.08 9.12
CA SER A 110 -10.05 -2.58 9.47
C SER A 110 -10.05 -1.11 9.88
N MET A 111 -10.97 -0.33 9.32
CA MET A 111 -11.05 1.13 9.51
C MET A 111 -12.53 1.54 9.60
N GLY A 112 -12.78 2.82 9.86
CA GLY A 112 -14.12 3.37 9.97
C GLY A 112 -14.58 3.52 11.42
N ASP A 113 -15.89 3.53 11.62
CA ASP A 113 -16.55 3.77 12.92
C ASP A 113 -16.84 2.51 13.74
N ASN A 114 -16.63 1.32 13.14
CA ASN A 114 -16.67 0.01 13.81
C ASN A 114 -15.36 -0.74 13.54
N PRO A 115 -14.19 -0.22 14.00
CA PRO A 115 -12.91 -0.80 13.65
C PRO A 115 -12.57 -2.01 14.54
N ILE A 116 -11.86 -2.96 13.95
CA ILE A 116 -11.22 -4.02 14.71
C ILE A 116 -10.08 -3.41 15.50
N HIS A 117 -10.04 -3.63 16.81
CA HIS A 117 -8.93 -3.20 17.65
C HIS A 117 -7.61 -3.83 17.19
N HIS A 118 -6.50 -3.07 17.24
CA HIS A 118 -5.20 -3.54 16.73
C HIS A 118 -4.75 -4.88 17.33
N THR A 119 -5.07 -5.15 18.60
CA THR A 119 -4.80 -6.46 19.23
C THR A 119 -5.57 -7.60 18.57
N GLY A 120 -6.75 -7.35 18.00
CA GLY A 120 -7.51 -8.34 17.24
C GLY A 120 -6.76 -8.80 15.99
N HIS A 121 -6.10 -7.88 15.30
CA HIS A 121 -5.29 -8.18 14.13
C HIS A 121 -4.12 -9.12 14.49
N ILE A 122 -3.32 -8.78 15.52
CA ILE A 122 -2.16 -9.59 15.91
C ILE A 122 -2.55 -10.94 16.52
N ARG A 123 -3.66 -11.01 17.25
CA ARG A 123 -4.17 -12.29 17.81
C ARG A 123 -4.62 -13.24 16.70
N MET A 124 -5.27 -12.72 15.65
CA MET A 124 -5.62 -13.52 14.47
C MET A 124 -4.36 -14.06 13.79
N MET A 125 -3.34 -13.22 13.60
CA MET A 125 -2.05 -13.64 13.05
C MET A 125 -1.39 -14.68 13.95
N GLY A 126 -1.36 -14.48 15.27
CA GLY A 126 -0.81 -15.41 16.25
C GLY A 126 -1.48 -16.79 16.25
N ALA A 127 -2.79 -16.81 16.05
CA ALA A 127 -3.55 -18.06 15.92
C ALA A 127 -3.20 -18.86 14.65
N ILE A 128 -2.81 -18.19 13.58
CA ILE A 128 -2.50 -18.81 12.28
C ILE A 128 -1.00 -19.11 12.11
N GLN A 129 -0.12 -18.28 12.69
CA GLN A 129 1.33 -18.41 12.50
C GLN A 129 1.91 -19.82 12.76
N PRO A 130 1.45 -20.60 13.76
CA PRO A 130 1.97 -21.96 13.99
C PRO A 130 1.76 -22.93 12.84
N PHE A 131 0.83 -22.66 11.95
CA PHE A 131 0.51 -23.50 10.77
C PHE A 131 1.31 -23.11 9.52
N LEU A 132 2.12 -22.07 9.61
CA LEU A 132 2.87 -21.51 8.47
C LEU A 132 4.37 -21.50 8.75
N SER A 133 5.14 -21.99 7.79
CA SER A 133 6.60 -21.94 7.85
C SER A 133 7.15 -20.54 7.52
N GLY A 134 6.46 -19.79 6.68
CA GLY A 134 6.77 -18.41 6.33
C GLY A 134 6.06 -17.37 7.19
N ALA A 135 6.27 -16.10 6.86
CA ALA A 135 5.60 -14.98 7.51
C ALA A 135 4.17 -14.76 6.97
N ILE A 136 3.40 -13.97 7.70
CA ILE A 136 2.06 -13.52 7.32
C ILE A 136 2.13 -12.07 6.89
N SER A 137 1.68 -11.78 5.67
CA SER A 137 1.51 -10.40 5.20
C SER A 137 0.15 -9.89 5.63
N LYS A 138 0.14 -9.10 6.70
CA LYS A 138 -1.06 -8.47 7.23
C LYS A 138 -0.72 -7.12 7.85
N THR A 139 -1.58 -6.14 7.59
CA THR A 139 -1.51 -4.83 8.20
C THR A 139 -2.28 -4.78 9.52
N CYS A 140 -1.64 -4.27 10.55
CA CYS A 140 -2.30 -3.88 11.80
C CYS A 140 -2.69 -2.41 11.68
N ASN A 141 -3.99 -2.16 11.50
CA ASN A 141 -4.52 -0.81 11.44
C ASN A 141 -4.65 -0.24 12.84
N MET A 142 -4.17 0.97 13.04
CA MET A 142 -4.24 1.72 14.30
C MET A 142 -4.91 3.07 14.06
N PRO A 143 -5.68 3.57 15.02
CA PRO A 143 -6.32 4.88 14.90
C PRO A 143 -5.30 6.01 14.93
N GLU A 144 -5.68 7.20 14.47
CA GLU A 144 -4.85 8.42 14.54
C GLU A 144 -4.41 8.75 15.97
N THR A 145 -5.23 8.40 16.96
CA THR A 145 -4.96 8.63 18.39
C THR A 145 -3.93 7.67 18.99
N ALA A 146 -3.50 6.64 18.26
CA ALA A 146 -2.52 5.68 18.77
C ALA A 146 -1.20 6.38 19.11
N SER A 147 -0.70 6.12 20.31
CA SER A 147 0.55 6.65 20.85
C SER A 147 1.77 5.82 20.41
N VAL A 148 2.96 6.29 20.74
CA VAL A 148 4.20 5.53 20.58
C VAL A 148 4.18 4.28 21.46
N ASP A 149 3.66 4.39 22.68
CA ASP A 149 3.57 3.28 23.63
C ASP A 149 2.64 2.16 23.11
N ASP A 150 1.53 2.52 22.47
CA ASP A 150 0.63 1.55 21.82
C ASP A 150 1.34 0.78 20.70
N VAL A 151 2.21 1.45 19.93
CA VAL A 151 3.01 0.83 18.89
C VAL A 151 4.06 -0.10 19.48
N GLU A 152 4.74 0.31 20.55
CA GLU A 152 5.71 -0.51 21.26
C GLU A 152 5.05 -1.76 21.84
N GLU A 153 3.91 -1.60 22.53
CA GLU A 153 3.15 -2.72 23.07
C GLU A 153 2.73 -3.71 21.97
N LEU A 154 2.28 -3.19 20.83
CA LEU A 154 1.91 -4.03 19.69
C LEU A 154 3.09 -4.87 19.18
N TYR A 155 4.30 -4.29 19.07
CA TYR A 155 5.49 -5.05 18.66
C TYR A 155 5.88 -6.09 19.71
N LEU A 156 5.85 -5.75 20.99
CA LEU A 156 6.17 -6.68 22.09
C LEU A 156 5.16 -7.85 22.13
N GLU A 157 3.87 -7.55 21.99
CA GLU A 157 2.84 -8.60 21.99
C GLU A 157 2.96 -9.49 20.75
N SER A 158 3.27 -8.91 19.59
CA SER A 158 3.51 -9.65 18.34
C SER A 158 4.68 -10.63 18.50
N TRP A 159 5.76 -10.19 19.15
CA TRP A 159 6.89 -11.05 19.45
C TRP A 159 6.51 -12.17 20.43
N ARG A 160 5.74 -11.87 21.51
CA ARG A 160 5.25 -12.88 22.46
C ARG A 160 4.36 -13.94 21.79
N LEU A 161 3.57 -13.53 20.80
CA LEU A 161 2.74 -14.42 19.99
C LEU A 161 3.53 -15.23 18.94
N GLY A 162 4.84 -15.01 18.82
CA GLY A 162 5.72 -15.72 17.87
C GLY A 162 5.50 -15.31 16.42
N LEU A 163 5.02 -14.09 16.16
CA LEU A 163 4.86 -13.59 14.81
C LEU A 163 6.22 -13.34 14.16
N LYS A 164 6.35 -13.70 12.89
CA LYS A 164 7.59 -13.55 12.11
C LYS A 164 7.72 -12.18 11.45
N ALA A 165 6.61 -11.49 11.24
CA ALA A 165 6.57 -10.14 10.68
C ALA A 165 5.31 -9.41 11.14
N VAL A 166 5.41 -8.08 11.28
CA VAL A 166 4.31 -7.18 11.61
C VAL A 166 4.44 -5.93 10.75
N ALA A 167 3.34 -5.52 10.13
CA ALA A 167 3.23 -4.24 9.43
C ALA A 167 2.16 -3.38 10.12
N ILE A 168 2.48 -2.11 10.36
CA ILE A 168 1.58 -1.16 11.04
C ILE A 168 1.16 -0.09 10.05
N TYR A 169 -0.12 0.26 10.08
CA TYR A 169 -0.66 1.43 9.43
C TYR A 169 -1.45 2.25 10.44
N ARG A 170 -0.91 3.40 10.83
CA ARG A 170 -1.60 4.38 11.68
C ARG A 170 -2.34 5.35 10.79
N ASP A 171 -3.62 5.58 11.09
CA ASP A 171 -4.44 6.53 10.33
C ASP A 171 -3.83 7.94 10.39
N ASN A 172 -4.03 8.71 9.32
CA ASN A 172 -3.58 10.09 9.18
C ASN A 172 -2.05 10.33 9.40
N CYS A 173 -1.20 9.32 9.14
CA CYS A 173 0.25 9.47 9.27
C CYS A 173 0.97 9.89 7.98
N LYS A 174 0.26 9.99 6.85
CA LYS A 174 0.81 10.38 5.55
C LYS A 174 0.03 11.52 4.93
N VAL A 175 0.72 12.40 4.20
CA VAL A 175 0.14 13.56 3.50
C VAL A 175 -0.91 13.13 2.46
N ALA A 176 -0.70 11.96 1.81
CA ALA A 176 -1.68 11.35 0.92
C ALA A 176 -1.93 9.91 1.36
N GLN A 177 -3.12 9.64 1.88
CA GLN A 177 -3.53 8.29 2.25
C GLN A 177 -4.07 7.55 1.03
N PRO A 178 -3.49 6.40 0.66
CA PRO A 178 -3.97 5.63 -0.49
C PRO A 178 -5.32 4.94 -0.22
N LEU A 179 -5.72 4.79 1.05
CA LEU A 179 -6.95 4.15 1.48
C LEU A 179 -7.61 5.01 2.56
N SER A 180 -8.87 5.35 2.39
CA SER A 180 -9.69 6.02 3.40
C SER A 180 -11.00 5.27 3.56
N ALA A 181 -11.46 5.11 4.80
CA ALA A 181 -12.80 4.66 5.13
C ALA A 181 -13.67 5.90 5.35
N GLY A 182 -14.66 6.09 4.48
CA GLY A 182 -15.68 7.13 4.65
C GLY A 182 -15.70 8.21 3.57
N ASN A 183 -16.92 8.60 3.21
CA ASN A 183 -17.26 9.63 2.22
C ASN A 183 -17.52 11.00 2.84
N GLY A 184 -16.94 11.31 3.97
CA GLY A 184 -17.01 12.68 4.45
C GLY A 184 -16.15 13.58 3.54
N PRO A 185 -16.70 14.69 2.97
CA PRO A 185 -15.84 15.73 2.48
C PRO A 185 -15.09 16.26 3.70
N ARG A 186 -13.82 15.84 3.85
CA ARG A 186 -12.93 16.51 4.80
C ARG A 186 -12.90 17.95 4.35
N ALA A 187 -13.30 18.87 5.21
CA ALA A 187 -13.22 20.30 4.96
C ALA A 187 -11.74 20.60 4.67
N GLU A 188 -11.42 20.73 3.38
CA GLU A 188 -10.13 21.26 2.95
C GLU A 188 -10.09 22.72 3.38
N PRO A 189 -8.99 23.19 3.97
CA PRO A 189 -8.78 24.61 4.10
C PRO A 189 -8.85 25.24 2.71
N ALA A 190 -9.70 26.22 2.52
CA ALA A 190 -10.09 26.82 1.24
C ALA A 190 -8.95 27.47 0.41
N THR A 191 -7.69 27.32 0.82
CA THR A 191 -6.50 27.81 0.14
C THR A 191 -5.74 26.75 -0.69
N ALA A 192 -6.10 25.45 -0.55
CA ALA A 192 -5.38 24.38 -1.23
C ALA A 192 -5.96 23.99 -2.61
N VAL A 193 -7.14 24.47 -2.98
CA VAL A 193 -7.84 24.02 -4.20
C VAL A 193 -7.19 24.55 -5.49
N ALA A 194 -6.58 25.74 -5.44
CA ALA A 194 -5.88 26.31 -6.59
C ALA A 194 -4.54 25.59 -6.85
N ASP A 195 -3.84 25.19 -5.78
CA ASP A 195 -2.55 24.48 -5.89
C ASP A 195 -2.73 22.99 -6.26
N VAL A 196 -3.83 22.37 -5.84
CA VAL A 196 -4.15 20.97 -6.20
C VAL A 196 -4.62 20.85 -7.65
N ALA A 197 -5.32 21.83 -8.19
CA ALA A 197 -5.68 21.86 -9.61
C ALA A 197 -4.44 22.03 -10.51
N ALA A 198 -3.42 22.75 -10.04
CA ALA A 198 -2.11 22.84 -10.71
C ALA A 198 -1.29 21.54 -10.55
N ALA A 199 -1.46 20.80 -9.45
CA ALA A 199 -0.77 19.52 -9.20
C ALA A 199 -1.43 18.31 -9.88
N LEU A 200 -2.70 18.41 -10.27
CA LEU A 200 -3.47 17.38 -11.00
C LEU A 200 -3.40 17.53 -12.53
N ALA A 201 -2.77 18.57 -13.05
CA ALA A 201 -2.33 18.59 -14.42
C ALA A 201 -1.30 17.46 -14.59
N GLU A 202 -1.61 16.45 -15.40
CA GLU A 202 -0.64 15.41 -15.73
C GLU A 202 0.70 16.07 -16.05
N PRO A 203 1.80 15.71 -15.37
CA PRO A 203 3.06 16.38 -15.60
C PRO A 203 3.48 16.17 -17.05
N VAL A 204 3.42 17.24 -17.84
CA VAL A 204 3.75 17.21 -19.25
C VAL A 204 5.26 17.23 -19.42
N ARG A 205 5.80 16.23 -20.09
CA ARG A 205 7.22 16.14 -20.39
C ARG A 205 7.66 17.29 -21.29
N ARG A 206 8.51 18.18 -20.78
CA ARG A 206 9.16 19.24 -21.56
C ARG A 206 10.50 18.75 -22.08
N LYS A 207 10.53 18.24 -23.33
CA LYS A 207 11.78 17.83 -23.97
C LYS A 207 12.65 19.05 -24.28
N LEU A 208 13.98 18.91 -24.17
CA LEU A 208 14.89 19.94 -24.59
C LEU A 208 14.88 20.13 -26.13
N PRO A 209 15.17 21.34 -26.63
CA PRO A 209 15.32 21.57 -28.06
C PRO A 209 16.51 20.75 -28.62
N ARG A 210 16.48 20.49 -29.94
CA ARG A 210 17.56 19.70 -30.58
C ARG A 210 18.93 20.37 -30.46
N SER A 211 18.98 21.71 -30.53
CA SER A 211 20.20 22.52 -30.27
C SER A 211 20.02 23.18 -28.90
N ARG A 212 20.95 22.97 -27.98
CA ARG A 212 20.88 23.45 -26.61
C ARG A 212 22.27 23.66 -26.03
N ARG A 213 22.36 24.50 -25.02
CA ARG A 213 23.57 24.65 -24.25
C ARG A 213 23.81 23.39 -23.40
N SER A 214 25.07 23.03 -23.25
CA SER A 214 25.44 21.95 -22.32
C SER A 214 26.76 22.27 -21.65
N LEU A 215 26.89 21.86 -20.39
CA LEU A 215 28.11 21.91 -19.60
C LEU A 215 28.61 20.46 -19.39
N THR A 216 29.88 20.25 -19.69
CA THR A 216 30.54 18.97 -19.43
C THR A 216 31.58 19.13 -18.34
N LEU A 217 31.47 18.36 -17.28
CA LEU A 217 32.38 18.34 -16.14
C LEU A 217 33.05 16.95 -16.04
N GLU A 218 34.36 16.98 -15.79
CA GLU A 218 35.09 15.76 -15.42
C GLU A 218 34.91 15.48 -13.92
N PHE A 219 34.69 14.22 -13.58
CA PHE A 219 34.69 13.78 -12.19
C PHE A 219 35.57 12.54 -12.01
N ARG A 220 36.05 12.38 -10.78
CA ARG A 220 36.78 11.19 -10.35
C ARG A 220 36.32 10.74 -8.99
N VAL A 221 35.90 9.49 -8.88
CA VAL A 221 35.49 8.85 -7.63
C VAL A 221 36.29 7.56 -7.49
N ALA A 222 37.17 7.49 -6.52
CA ALA A 222 38.15 6.41 -6.37
C ALA A 222 38.94 6.20 -7.71
N ASP A 223 38.91 5.01 -8.26
CA ASP A 223 39.56 4.65 -9.53
C ASP A 223 38.69 4.89 -10.76
N CYS A 224 37.47 5.38 -10.57
CA CYS A 224 36.54 5.65 -11.66
C CYS A 224 36.64 7.12 -12.10
N LYS A 225 37.12 7.32 -13.32
CA LYS A 225 37.14 8.64 -13.99
C LYS A 225 35.97 8.67 -14.99
N GLY A 226 35.25 9.81 -15.02
CA GLY A 226 34.13 9.97 -15.92
C GLY A 226 33.83 11.44 -16.23
N PHE A 227 32.82 11.63 -17.06
CA PHE A 227 32.28 12.92 -17.45
C PHE A 227 30.79 12.97 -17.23
N VAL A 228 30.30 14.07 -16.68
CA VAL A 228 28.89 14.42 -16.60
C VAL A 228 28.64 15.55 -17.59
N THR A 229 27.71 15.34 -18.52
CA THR A 229 27.23 16.40 -19.43
C THR A 229 25.80 16.76 -19.02
N ILE A 230 25.57 18.04 -18.75
CA ILE A 230 24.28 18.60 -18.32
C ILE A 230 23.76 19.45 -19.47
N GLY A 231 22.62 19.07 -20.06
CA GLY A 231 21.92 19.89 -21.04
C GLY A 231 20.92 20.82 -20.36
N GLU A 232 20.90 22.08 -20.80
CA GLU A 232 20.10 23.14 -20.18
C GLU A 232 19.02 23.65 -21.14
N TYR A 233 17.87 24.03 -20.55
CA TYR A 233 16.87 24.85 -21.24
C TYR A 233 17.39 26.28 -21.45
N ASP A 234 16.70 27.07 -22.28
CA ASP A 234 17.06 28.45 -22.58
C ASP A 234 17.04 29.34 -21.31
N ASP A 235 16.31 28.95 -20.29
CA ASP A 235 16.25 29.62 -18.97
C ASP A 235 17.35 29.18 -17.99
N GLY A 236 18.29 28.34 -18.44
CA GLY A 236 19.43 27.86 -17.65
C GLY A 236 19.10 26.69 -16.70
N ARG A 237 17.85 26.21 -16.67
CA ARG A 237 17.50 25.03 -15.86
C ARG A 237 18.03 23.75 -16.50
N PRO A 238 18.58 22.81 -15.71
CA PRO A 238 18.97 21.50 -16.22
C PRO A 238 17.75 20.70 -16.65
N GLY A 239 17.84 20.03 -17.81
CA GLY A 239 16.75 19.23 -18.34
C GLY A 239 17.18 17.83 -18.77
N GLU A 240 18.49 17.59 -18.90
CA GLU A 240 19.01 16.25 -19.14
C GLU A 240 20.43 16.09 -18.61
N ILE A 241 20.77 14.87 -18.26
CA ILE A 241 22.09 14.51 -17.73
C ILE A 241 22.57 13.28 -18.48
N PHE A 242 23.84 13.30 -18.88
CA PHE A 242 24.55 12.15 -19.42
C PHE A 242 25.77 11.87 -18.53
N VAL A 243 25.97 10.63 -18.15
CA VAL A 243 27.13 10.22 -17.35
C VAL A 243 27.93 9.21 -18.16
N ARG A 244 29.19 9.53 -18.45
CA ARG A 244 30.08 8.61 -19.14
C ARG A 244 31.25 8.24 -18.25
N VAL A 245 31.44 6.93 -18.06
CA VAL A 245 32.59 6.36 -17.32
C VAL A 245 33.56 5.67 -18.27
N SER A 246 34.83 5.57 -17.90
CA SER A 246 35.96 5.25 -18.79
C SER A 246 35.91 3.87 -19.47
N LYS A 247 35.08 2.91 -19.02
CA LYS A 247 34.95 1.57 -19.61
C LYS A 247 33.58 1.44 -20.28
N GLN A 248 33.51 1.77 -21.57
CA GLN A 248 32.31 1.51 -22.37
C GLN A 248 32.00 0.00 -22.42
N GLY A 249 30.71 -0.35 -22.37
CA GLY A 249 30.24 -1.74 -22.43
C GLY A 249 30.32 -2.53 -21.11
N SER A 250 30.70 -1.89 -20.01
CA SER A 250 30.65 -2.51 -18.67
C SER A 250 29.26 -2.41 -18.05
N THR A 251 28.96 -3.34 -17.14
CA THR A 251 27.71 -3.30 -16.33
C THR A 251 27.55 -1.94 -15.62
N LEU A 252 28.66 -1.37 -15.12
CA LEU A 252 28.67 -0.06 -14.48
C LEU A 252 28.23 1.04 -15.46
N ALA A 253 28.72 1.03 -16.70
CA ALA A 253 28.33 2.01 -17.71
C ALA A 253 26.81 1.91 -18.00
N GLY A 254 26.26 0.71 -18.11
CA GLY A 254 24.82 0.50 -18.32
C GLY A 254 23.97 1.02 -17.15
N ILE A 255 24.40 0.79 -15.91
CA ILE A 255 23.73 1.31 -14.72
C ILE A 255 23.76 2.84 -14.68
N MET A 256 24.92 3.43 -14.99
CA MET A 256 25.06 4.89 -15.02
C MET A 256 24.24 5.53 -16.15
N ASP A 257 24.11 4.88 -17.30
CA ASP A 257 23.22 5.34 -18.36
C ASP A 257 21.75 5.28 -17.94
N ALA A 258 21.29 4.18 -17.33
CA ALA A 258 19.93 4.04 -16.82
C ALA A 258 19.62 5.09 -15.73
N PHE A 259 20.56 5.32 -14.83
CA PHE A 259 20.48 6.35 -13.80
C PHE A 259 20.36 7.76 -14.42
N ALA A 260 21.22 8.10 -15.36
CA ALA A 260 21.20 9.39 -16.06
C ALA A 260 19.90 9.61 -16.84
N ILE A 261 19.36 8.56 -17.49
CA ILE A 261 18.06 8.61 -18.16
C ILE A 261 16.94 8.89 -17.15
N SER A 262 16.94 8.22 -15.99
CA SER A 262 15.92 8.42 -14.97
C SER A 262 15.92 9.84 -14.40
N LEU A 263 17.11 10.40 -14.12
CA LEU A 263 17.27 11.80 -13.70
C LEU A 263 16.76 12.78 -14.77
N SER A 264 17.17 12.54 -16.03
CA SER A 264 16.74 13.38 -17.16
C SER A 264 15.22 13.38 -17.32
N HIS A 265 14.57 12.23 -17.19
CA HIS A 265 13.11 12.15 -17.22
C HIS A 265 12.48 12.93 -16.08
N GLY A 266 12.96 12.75 -14.85
CA GLY A 266 12.46 13.50 -13.69
C GLY A 266 12.56 15.02 -13.88
N LEU A 267 13.72 15.51 -14.33
CA LEU A 267 13.94 16.94 -14.62
C LEU A 267 12.97 17.45 -15.72
N GLN A 268 12.76 16.66 -16.78
CA GLN A 268 11.85 17.01 -17.88
C GLN A 268 10.38 16.99 -17.48
N TYR A 269 10.02 16.26 -16.46
CA TYR A 269 8.69 16.27 -15.83
C TYR A 269 8.55 17.30 -14.71
N GLY A 270 9.59 18.11 -14.46
CA GLY A 270 9.53 19.23 -13.51
C GLY A 270 9.96 18.91 -12.09
N VAL A 271 10.54 17.73 -11.85
CA VAL A 271 11.14 17.43 -10.54
C VAL A 271 12.32 18.37 -10.31
N PRO A 272 12.37 19.11 -9.18
CA PRO A 272 13.48 20.01 -8.90
C PRO A 272 14.80 19.24 -8.74
N LEU A 273 15.90 19.76 -9.30
CA LEU A 273 17.23 19.15 -9.12
C LEU A 273 17.57 18.94 -7.64
N ARG A 274 17.14 19.86 -6.78
CA ARG A 274 17.36 19.79 -5.32
C ARG A 274 16.79 18.50 -4.71
N ALA A 275 15.65 18.04 -5.18
CA ALA A 275 15.06 16.78 -4.69
C ALA A 275 15.97 15.57 -4.93
N PHE A 276 16.68 15.53 -6.06
CA PHE A 276 17.65 14.47 -6.34
C PHE A 276 18.92 14.65 -5.48
N VAL A 277 19.41 15.88 -5.32
CA VAL A 277 20.56 16.16 -4.47
C VAL A 277 20.30 15.72 -3.03
N ASP A 278 19.16 16.08 -2.47
CA ASP A 278 18.79 15.74 -1.10
C ASP A 278 18.60 14.23 -0.92
N ALA A 279 18.09 13.53 -1.94
CA ALA A 279 17.92 12.08 -1.92
C ALA A 279 19.24 11.29 -1.98
N PHE A 280 20.27 11.82 -2.66
CA PHE A 280 21.53 11.10 -2.89
C PHE A 280 22.70 11.61 -2.05
N THR A 281 22.52 12.71 -1.32
CA THR A 281 23.56 13.23 -0.41
C THR A 281 23.65 12.35 0.83
N GLY A 282 24.82 11.78 1.09
CA GLY A 282 25.07 10.94 2.26
C GLY A 282 24.88 9.43 2.03
N MET A 283 24.71 9.02 0.78
CA MET A 283 24.72 7.58 0.40
C MET A 283 26.15 7.06 0.30
#